data_d32b21d9404785d66dadc52b469ddf2a
#
_entry.id   d32b21d9404785d66dadc52b469ddf2a
#
_cell.length_a   1.000
_cell.length_b   1.000
_cell.length_c   1.000
_cell.angle_alpha   90.00
_cell.angle_beta   90.00
_cell.angle_gamma   90.00
#
_symmetry.space_group_name_H-M   'P 1'
#
loop_
_entity.id
_entity.type
_entity.pdbx_description
1 polymer ?
#
loop_
_entity_poly.entity_id
_entity_poly.type
_entity_poly.pdbx_seq_one_letter_code
_entity_poly.pdbx_strand_id
1 'polypeptide(L)'
;PLLAFIDNDYNDNNFFNGRYSFGAVADLETMMFVYDFFSQNYDGNGIDYFGAVASNVEVVHHFHQTDSQIYDYIGEENYDASYIMADIDLGPKFNVVTGVRRETNETLYYSNESSDHALPHWVYIGESVSYKRTNTYNLPALFLKFKPLEWLDVRYANTTTLTRPDYISLVPLLRSNGRSPATMEWRNKRLTPGSSKNNDLSVSINNNKFGLFTVGYFDKTISDLIYSSGSRILFEDDTTNFGLPGNYVNYKIMNYELNNPYDILLSGWEFDFQTRLLWMPGLLKGLVFNANYTISDSEVEYPLTVIESEFDW
;
A
#
# COMPACT_ATOMS: atom_id res chain seq x y z
N PRO A 1 29.13 1.60 -22.83
CA PRO A 1 29.27 2.47 -21.67
C PRO A 1 28.82 1.80 -20.37
N LEU A 2 27.63 1.16 -20.32
CA LEU A 2 27.14 0.49 -19.11
C LEU A 2 28.04 -0.65 -18.61
N LEU A 3 28.77 -1.32 -19.49
CA LEU A 3 29.69 -2.41 -19.15
C LEU A 3 30.87 -1.97 -18.26
N ALA A 4 31.19 -0.68 -18.23
CA ALA A 4 32.24 -0.14 -17.36
C ALA A 4 31.82 -0.10 -15.87
N PHE A 5 30.53 -0.22 -15.58
CA PHE A 5 29.97 -0.21 -14.24
C PHE A 5 29.55 -1.60 -13.72
N ILE A 6 30.04 -2.64 -14.37
CA ILE A 6 29.76 -4.03 -13.96
C ILE A 6 30.95 -4.54 -13.15
N ASP A 7 30.66 -5.01 -11.94
CA ASP A 7 31.61 -5.81 -11.17
C ASP A 7 31.71 -7.21 -11.79
N ASN A 8 32.76 -7.44 -12.55
CA ASN A 8 33.00 -8.70 -13.23
C ASN A 8 33.53 -9.80 -12.29
N ASP A 9 34.01 -9.43 -11.11
CA ASP A 9 34.56 -10.35 -10.13
C ASP A 9 33.47 -10.90 -9.20
N TYR A 10 32.31 -10.23 -9.13
CA TYR A 10 31.19 -10.68 -8.34
C TYR A 10 30.50 -11.88 -9.00
N ASN A 11 30.44 -12.96 -8.26
CA ASN A 11 29.73 -14.18 -8.68
C ASN A 11 29.19 -14.93 -7.46
N ASP A 12 27.89 -14.87 -7.23
CA ASP A 12 27.22 -15.71 -6.22
C ASP A 12 26.70 -16.99 -6.86
N ASN A 13 27.50 -18.05 -6.76
CA ASN A 13 27.14 -19.39 -7.24
C ASN A 13 26.24 -20.16 -6.26
N ASN A 14 25.94 -19.62 -5.10
CA ASN A 14 25.15 -20.29 -4.08
C ASN A 14 23.72 -19.71 -3.91
N PHE A 15 23.28 -18.86 -4.81
CA PHE A 15 21.95 -18.29 -4.76
C PHE A 15 20.88 -19.39 -4.82
N PHE A 16 19.95 -19.40 -3.84
CA PHE A 16 18.97 -20.48 -3.64
C PHE A 16 19.59 -21.88 -3.52
N ASN A 17 20.63 -22.03 -2.69
CA ASN A 17 21.36 -23.28 -2.48
C ASN A 17 21.96 -23.85 -3.79
N GLY A 18 22.52 -23.00 -4.62
CA GLY A 18 23.19 -23.38 -5.86
C GLY A 18 22.26 -23.71 -7.04
N ARG A 19 20.99 -23.39 -6.93
CA ARG A 19 20.04 -23.59 -8.04
C ARG A 19 20.19 -22.53 -9.14
N TYR A 20 20.69 -21.36 -8.79
CA TYR A 20 20.90 -20.25 -9.69
C TYR A 20 22.24 -19.61 -9.42
N SER A 21 22.90 -19.14 -10.45
CA SER A 21 24.03 -18.21 -10.32
C SER A 21 23.50 -16.79 -10.46
N PHE A 22 23.85 -15.92 -9.52
CA PHE A 22 23.58 -14.51 -9.59
C PHE A 22 24.90 -13.78 -9.92
N GLY A 23 24.93 -13.08 -11.02
CA GLY A 23 26.12 -12.38 -11.48
C GLY A 23 25.80 -11.07 -12.17
N ALA A 24 26.81 -10.34 -12.55
CA ALA A 24 26.74 -9.03 -13.19
C ALA A 24 26.00 -7.98 -12.34
N VAL A 25 26.49 -7.76 -11.12
CA VAL A 25 26.05 -6.63 -10.28
C VAL A 25 26.79 -5.35 -10.68
N ALA A 26 26.23 -4.20 -10.25
CA ALA A 26 26.88 -2.92 -10.46
C ALA A 26 28.15 -2.79 -9.61
N ASP A 27 29.22 -2.30 -10.22
CA ASP A 27 30.43 -1.87 -9.50
C ASP A 27 30.15 -0.53 -8.80
N LEU A 28 29.80 -0.64 -7.53
CA LEU A 28 29.41 0.52 -6.72
C LEU A 28 30.59 1.49 -6.52
N GLU A 29 31.83 0.99 -6.39
CA GLU A 29 33.00 1.84 -6.24
C GLU A 29 33.23 2.70 -7.48
N THR A 30 33.19 2.11 -8.65
CA THR A 30 33.28 2.85 -9.92
C THR A 30 32.13 3.84 -10.09
N MET A 31 30.92 3.46 -9.74
CA MET A 31 29.77 4.36 -9.81
C MET A 31 29.91 5.54 -8.86
N MET A 32 30.31 5.31 -7.62
CA MET A 32 30.54 6.37 -6.63
C MET A 32 31.70 7.29 -7.03
N PHE A 33 32.80 6.73 -7.55
CA PHE A 33 33.91 7.53 -8.06
C PHE A 33 33.47 8.48 -9.20
N VAL A 34 32.69 7.97 -10.15
CA VAL A 34 32.18 8.78 -11.26
C VAL A 34 31.22 9.85 -10.75
N TYR A 35 30.32 9.48 -9.82
CA TYR A 35 29.42 10.45 -9.19
C TYR A 35 30.17 11.56 -8.47
N ASP A 36 31.15 11.24 -7.62
CA ASP A 36 31.94 12.19 -6.87
C ASP A 36 32.73 13.09 -7.80
N PHE A 37 33.34 12.52 -8.84
CA PHE A 37 34.11 13.27 -9.83
C PHE A 37 33.26 14.32 -10.53
N PHE A 38 32.06 13.96 -10.99
CA PHE A 38 31.18 14.92 -11.65
C PHE A 38 30.56 15.91 -10.67
N SER A 39 30.21 15.50 -9.47
CA SER A 39 29.69 16.38 -8.43
C SER A 39 30.67 17.47 -8.02
N GLN A 40 31.97 17.13 -7.94
CA GLN A 40 33.03 18.08 -7.56
C GLN A 40 33.43 19.02 -8.70
N ASN A 41 33.24 18.60 -9.95
CA ASN A 41 33.62 19.37 -11.14
C ASN A 41 32.46 20.12 -11.80
N TYR A 42 31.28 20.11 -11.19
CA TYR A 42 30.14 20.88 -11.63
C TYR A 42 30.30 22.36 -11.20
N ASP A 43 30.34 23.28 -12.16
CA ASP A 43 30.55 24.71 -11.90
C ASP A 43 29.24 25.50 -11.73
N GLY A 44 28.09 24.89 -11.93
CA GLY A 44 26.78 25.55 -11.81
C GLY A 44 26.41 26.47 -12.97
N ASN A 45 27.27 26.64 -13.95
CA ASN A 45 27.11 27.60 -15.03
C ASN A 45 26.55 27.00 -16.34
N GLY A 46 26.14 25.75 -16.32
CA GLY A 46 25.63 25.05 -17.49
C GLY A 46 26.70 24.63 -18.50
N ILE A 47 27.95 24.55 -18.06
CA ILE A 47 29.06 23.99 -18.83
C ILE A 47 29.24 22.55 -18.33
N ASP A 48 29.13 21.59 -19.24
CA ASP A 48 29.49 20.22 -18.87
C ASP A 48 31.01 20.09 -18.69
N TYR A 49 31.44 19.01 -18.04
CA TYR A 49 32.87 18.73 -17.82
C TYR A 49 33.68 18.67 -19.13
N PHE A 50 33.05 18.42 -20.26
CA PHE A 50 33.67 18.38 -21.57
C PHE A 50 33.73 19.74 -22.26
N GLY A 51 33.30 20.81 -21.60
CA GLY A 51 33.36 22.17 -22.12
C GLY A 51 32.26 22.52 -23.13
N ALA A 52 31.26 21.70 -23.25
CA ALA A 52 30.10 22.02 -24.09
C ALA A 52 29.20 23.03 -23.38
N VAL A 53 28.97 24.19 -24.04
CA VAL A 53 28.04 25.17 -23.52
C VAL A 53 26.62 24.62 -23.71
N ALA A 54 25.95 24.37 -22.63
CA ALA A 54 24.56 23.90 -22.62
C ALA A 54 23.62 25.06 -23.01
N SER A 55 23.60 25.41 -24.26
CA SER A 55 22.65 26.37 -24.81
C SER A 55 21.33 25.72 -25.19
N ASN A 56 20.62 25.05 -24.46
CA ASN A 56 19.33 24.33 -24.66
C ASN A 56 19.40 22.81 -24.44
N VAL A 57 20.48 22.27 -23.94
CA VAL A 57 20.56 20.87 -23.56
C VAL A 57 20.64 20.82 -22.04
N GLU A 58 19.89 19.94 -21.42
CA GLU A 58 20.05 19.65 -20.02
C GLU A 58 21.51 19.28 -19.74
N VAL A 59 22.10 19.90 -18.74
CA VAL A 59 23.47 19.62 -18.33
C VAL A 59 23.56 18.14 -17.95
N VAL A 60 24.49 17.44 -18.57
CA VAL A 60 24.56 15.97 -18.51
C VAL A 60 24.87 15.44 -17.11
N HIS A 61 25.41 16.28 -16.22
CA HIS A 61 25.80 15.89 -14.88
C HIS A 61 25.55 17.00 -13.87
N HIS A 62 24.32 17.11 -13.38
CA HIS A 62 24.03 17.84 -12.16
C HIS A 62 23.21 16.98 -11.22
N PHE A 63 23.45 17.14 -9.93
CA PHE A 63 22.63 16.51 -8.92
C PHE A 63 21.26 17.20 -8.87
N HIS A 64 20.23 16.48 -9.29
CA HIS A 64 18.88 16.95 -9.17
C HIS A 64 18.36 16.75 -7.75
N GLN A 65 18.61 17.71 -6.89
CA GLN A 65 18.18 17.65 -5.50
C GLN A 65 16.65 17.51 -5.40
N THR A 66 15.92 18.14 -6.29
CA THR A 66 14.45 18.02 -6.36
C THR A 66 13.99 16.62 -6.73
N ASP A 67 14.75 15.89 -7.58
CA ASP A 67 14.41 14.52 -7.98
C ASP A 67 14.79 13.50 -6.94
N SER A 68 15.86 13.74 -6.15
CA SER A 68 16.26 12.88 -5.03
C SER A 68 15.30 12.99 -3.84
N GLN A 69 14.62 14.11 -3.71
CA GLN A 69 13.76 14.47 -2.58
C GLN A 69 12.70 13.41 -2.23
N ILE A 70 12.17 12.71 -3.23
CA ILE A 70 11.16 11.66 -3.02
C ILE A 70 11.68 10.46 -2.24
N TYR A 71 13.00 10.30 -2.17
CA TYR A 71 13.69 9.20 -1.49
C TYR A 71 14.37 9.65 -0.20
N ASP A 72 14.46 10.96 0.04
CA ASP A 72 15.13 11.55 1.21
C ASP A 72 14.14 11.76 2.34
N TYR A 73 13.87 10.70 3.09
CA TYR A 73 12.99 10.78 4.26
C TYR A 73 13.50 9.90 5.40
N ILE A 74 13.09 10.25 6.61
CA ILE A 74 13.27 9.44 7.80
C ILE A 74 11.91 9.21 8.42
N GLY A 75 11.59 7.95 8.77
CA GLY A 75 10.35 7.56 9.41
C GLY A 75 10.59 6.80 10.69
N GLU A 76 9.86 7.13 11.73
CA GLU A 76 9.82 6.42 12.99
C GLU A 76 8.38 6.01 13.28
N GLU A 77 8.18 4.74 13.63
CA GLU A 77 6.88 4.20 14.03
C GLU A 77 6.97 3.44 15.34
N ASN A 78 6.11 3.79 16.27
CA ASN A 78 5.96 3.11 17.55
C ASN A 78 4.58 2.48 17.64
N TYR A 79 4.55 1.18 17.88
CA TYR A 79 3.31 0.42 18.06
C TYR A 79 3.19 -0.10 19.48
N ASP A 80 2.12 0.32 20.15
CA ASP A 80 1.71 -0.23 21.41
C ASP A 80 0.38 -0.97 21.25
N ALA A 81 0.28 -2.18 21.79
CA ALA A 81 -0.94 -2.93 21.74
C ALA A 81 -1.21 -3.69 23.05
N SER A 82 -2.47 -3.65 23.46
CA SER A 82 -2.98 -4.44 24.56
C SER A 82 -4.27 -5.16 24.15
N TYR A 83 -4.53 -6.31 24.73
CA TYR A 83 -5.78 -7.03 24.48
C TYR A 83 -6.31 -7.70 25.73
N ILE A 84 -7.61 -7.92 25.76
CA ILE A 84 -8.29 -8.80 26.69
C ILE A 84 -9.15 -9.78 25.89
N MET A 85 -9.10 -11.05 26.27
CA MET A 85 -9.81 -12.11 25.57
C MET A 85 -10.37 -13.11 26.60
N ALA A 86 -11.53 -13.67 26.29
CA ALA A 86 -12.13 -14.78 27.02
C ALA A 86 -12.43 -15.91 26.03
N ASP A 87 -12.12 -17.15 26.44
CA ASP A 87 -12.48 -18.39 25.75
C ASP A 87 -13.34 -19.22 26.71
N ILE A 88 -14.60 -19.44 26.35
CA ILE A 88 -15.64 -19.96 27.24
C ILE A 88 -16.32 -21.16 26.59
N ASP A 89 -16.18 -22.34 27.20
CA ASP A 89 -16.93 -23.53 26.84
C ASP A 89 -18.25 -23.60 27.61
N LEU A 90 -19.35 -23.50 26.89
CA LEU A 90 -20.70 -23.66 27.42
C LEU A 90 -21.20 -25.09 27.15
N GLY A 91 -20.67 -26.04 27.95
CA GLY A 91 -20.87 -27.45 27.74
C GLY A 91 -20.07 -27.99 26.54
N PRO A 92 -20.32 -29.24 26.10
CA PRO A 92 -19.50 -29.90 25.08
C PRO A 92 -19.80 -29.44 23.64
N LYS A 93 -20.83 -28.63 23.45
CA LYS A 93 -21.33 -28.28 22.12
C LYS A 93 -21.16 -26.83 21.71
N PHE A 94 -20.93 -25.94 22.66
CA PHE A 94 -20.90 -24.51 22.36
C PHE A 94 -19.65 -23.88 22.98
N ASN A 95 -18.88 -23.18 22.12
CA ASN A 95 -17.71 -22.42 22.51
C ASN A 95 -17.84 -20.97 22.04
N VAL A 96 -17.44 -20.04 22.86
CA VAL A 96 -17.43 -18.60 22.61
C VAL A 96 -16.01 -18.07 22.86
N VAL A 97 -15.40 -17.49 21.86
CA VAL A 97 -14.17 -16.70 22.02
C VAL A 97 -14.49 -15.26 21.70
N THR A 98 -14.23 -14.37 22.65
CA THR A 98 -14.48 -12.94 22.45
C THR A 98 -13.40 -12.09 23.10
N GLY A 99 -13.17 -10.92 22.55
CA GLY A 99 -12.21 -10.01 23.11
C GLY A 99 -12.14 -8.68 22.35
N VAL A 100 -11.27 -7.84 22.83
CA VAL A 100 -10.94 -6.57 22.19
C VAL A 100 -9.43 -6.35 22.25
N ARG A 101 -8.86 -5.95 21.14
CA ARG A 101 -7.48 -5.48 21.02
C ARG A 101 -7.49 -3.98 20.84
N ARG A 102 -6.75 -3.26 21.67
CA ARG A 102 -6.48 -1.83 21.50
C ARG A 102 -5.09 -1.65 20.97
N GLU A 103 -4.98 -0.94 19.87
CA GLU A 103 -3.69 -0.58 19.25
C GLU A 103 -3.53 0.93 19.24
N THR A 104 -2.34 1.40 19.57
CA THR A 104 -1.91 2.79 19.39
C THR A 104 -0.68 2.79 18.50
N ASN A 105 -0.76 3.55 17.42
CA ASN A 105 0.34 3.74 16.48
C ASN A 105 0.73 5.22 16.51
N GLU A 106 1.95 5.51 16.87
CA GLU A 106 2.58 6.83 16.78
C GLU A 106 3.57 6.82 15.62
N THR A 107 3.40 7.74 14.68
CA THR A 107 4.26 7.90 13.51
C THR A 107 4.86 9.29 13.48
N LEU A 108 6.12 9.39 13.11
CA LEU A 108 6.84 10.64 12.89
C LEU A 108 7.67 10.52 11.63
N TYR A 109 7.35 11.32 10.62
CA TYR A 109 8.08 11.35 9.36
C TYR A 109 8.70 12.70 9.14
N TYR A 110 9.94 12.70 8.67
CA TYR A 110 10.70 13.87 8.22
C TYR A 110 10.97 13.74 6.74
N SER A 111 10.80 14.82 6.01
CA SER A 111 11.11 14.92 4.59
C SER A 111 11.34 16.37 4.20
N ASN A 112 11.45 16.65 2.92
CA ASN A 112 11.61 17.99 2.39
C ASN A 112 10.44 18.33 1.47
N GLU A 113 9.85 19.51 1.63
CA GLU A 113 8.89 20.08 0.71
C GLU A 113 9.59 21.12 -0.16
N SER A 114 9.46 21.05 -1.47
CA SER A 114 9.98 22.05 -2.40
C SER A 114 8.87 22.71 -3.17
N SER A 115 8.91 24.03 -3.26
CA SER A 115 8.00 24.80 -4.07
C SER A 115 8.79 25.58 -5.13
N ASP A 116 8.86 25.04 -6.33
CA ASP A 116 9.47 25.71 -7.46
C ASP A 116 8.38 26.20 -8.41
N HIS A 117 7.96 27.45 -8.26
CA HIS A 117 6.92 28.03 -9.12
C HIS A 117 7.46 28.62 -10.42
N ALA A 118 8.72 28.99 -10.47
CA ALA A 118 9.26 29.79 -11.58
C ALA A 118 10.70 29.43 -11.96
N LEU A 119 11.37 28.67 -11.13
CA LEU A 119 12.78 28.34 -11.31
C LEU A 119 12.96 27.07 -12.14
N PRO A 120 14.07 26.90 -12.81
CA PRO A 120 14.41 25.64 -13.44
C PRO A 120 14.36 24.50 -12.42
N HIS A 121 13.90 23.32 -12.82
CA HIS A 121 13.73 22.13 -11.95
C HIS A 121 15.01 21.67 -11.23
N TRP A 122 16.16 22.16 -11.62
CA TRP A 122 17.44 21.90 -10.95
C TRP A 122 17.76 22.89 -9.81
N VAL A 123 16.97 23.94 -9.64
CA VAL A 123 17.11 24.86 -8.53
C VAL A 123 16.21 24.37 -7.40
N TYR A 124 16.83 23.83 -6.37
CA TYR A 124 16.13 23.36 -5.18
C TYR A 124 15.85 24.53 -4.23
N ILE A 125 14.59 24.74 -3.95
CA ILE A 125 14.13 25.59 -2.85
C ILE A 125 13.21 24.73 -2.02
N GLY A 126 13.73 24.11 -0.97
CA GLY A 126 12.96 23.21 -0.13
C GLY A 126 13.18 23.49 1.35
N GLU A 127 12.18 23.17 2.13
CA GLU A 127 12.19 23.25 3.57
C GLU A 127 12.02 21.85 4.14
N SER A 128 12.75 21.57 5.23
CA SER A 128 12.54 20.34 5.98
C SER A 128 11.22 20.41 6.72
N VAL A 129 10.41 19.39 6.55
CA VAL A 129 9.09 19.27 7.19
C VAL A 129 9.01 17.99 7.98
N SER A 130 8.20 18.01 9.03
CA SER A 130 7.87 16.80 9.78
C SER A 130 6.37 16.70 9.99
N TYR A 131 5.90 15.46 10.09
CA TYR A 131 4.52 15.18 10.41
C TYR A 131 4.43 14.09 11.46
N LYS A 132 3.87 14.46 12.62
CA LYS A 132 3.63 13.53 13.72
C LYS A 132 2.15 13.21 13.80
N ARG A 133 1.82 11.94 14.02
CA ARG A 133 0.46 11.48 14.18
C ARG A 133 0.37 10.35 15.20
N THR A 134 -0.72 10.34 15.96
CA THR A 134 -1.05 9.25 16.87
C THR A 134 -2.47 8.78 16.57
N ASN A 135 -2.61 7.49 16.29
CA ASN A 135 -3.89 6.85 16.05
C ASN A 135 -4.13 5.75 17.07
N THR A 136 -5.36 5.65 17.54
CA THR A 136 -5.77 4.59 18.45
C THR A 136 -7.00 3.88 17.90
N TYR A 137 -6.96 2.54 17.85
CA TYR A 137 -8.02 1.70 17.33
C TYR A 137 -8.43 0.65 18.35
N ASN A 138 -9.72 0.36 18.43
CA ASN A 138 -10.25 -0.76 19.18
C ASN A 138 -10.79 -1.79 18.18
N LEU A 139 -10.26 -2.99 18.25
CA LEU A 139 -10.52 -4.09 17.32
C LEU A 139 -11.24 -5.21 18.08
N PRO A 140 -12.58 -5.18 18.15
CA PRO A 140 -13.35 -6.26 18.75
C PRO A 140 -13.35 -7.49 17.88
N ALA A 141 -13.44 -8.65 18.51
CA ALA A 141 -13.62 -9.93 17.87
C ALA A 141 -14.55 -10.82 18.67
N LEU A 142 -15.44 -11.53 17.97
CA LEU A 142 -16.34 -12.53 18.50
C LEU A 142 -16.33 -13.75 17.59
N PHE A 143 -16.09 -14.92 18.16
CA PHE A 143 -16.18 -16.20 17.46
C PHE A 143 -17.12 -17.10 18.25
N LEU A 144 -18.10 -17.65 17.57
CA LEU A 144 -19.04 -18.62 18.09
C LEU A 144 -18.87 -19.93 17.33
N LYS A 145 -18.81 -21.03 18.09
CA LYS A 145 -18.74 -22.36 17.52
C LYS A 145 -19.80 -23.21 18.18
N PHE A 146 -20.62 -23.86 17.36
CA PHE A 146 -21.70 -24.73 17.81
C PHE A 146 -21.61 -26.09 17.11
N LYS A 147 -21.49 -27.14 17.91
CA LYS A 147 -21.48 -28.54 17.46
C LYS A 147 -22.72 -29.31 17.98
N PRO A 148 -23.87 -29.13 17.30
CA PRO A 148 -25.08 -29.85 17.72
C PRO A 148 -24.92 -31.37 17.64
N LEU A 149 -24.18 -31.81 16.61
CA LEU A 149 -23.85 -33.21 16.34
C LEU A 149 -22.34 -33.36 16.09
N GLU A 150 -21.80 -34.57 16.28
CA GLU A 150 -20.36 -34.81 16.10
C GLU A 150 -19.85 -34.53 14.70
N TRP A 151 -20.71 -34.67 13.72
CA TRP A 151 -20.42 -34.46 12.30
C TRP A 151 -20.83 -33.08 11.77
N LEU A 152 -21.46 -32.21 12.58
CA LEU A 152 -21.96 -30.91 12.19
C LEU A 152 -21.30 -29.80 13.03
N ASP A 153 -20.64 -28.88 12.37
CA ASP A 153 -19.97 -27.71 12.98
C ASP A 153 -20.54 -26.43 12.35
N VAL A 154 -21.08 -25.55 13.18
CA VAL A 154 -21.58 -24.23 12.78
C VAL A 154 -20.71 -23.19 13.44
N ARG A 155 -20.18 -22.25 12.65
CA ARG A 155 -19.32 -21.18 13.14
C ARG A 155 -19.81 -19.83 12.67
N TYR A 156 -19.71 -18.87 13.56
CA TYR A 156 -19.94 -17.47 13.27
C TYR A 156 -18.75 -16.67 13.78
N ALA A 157 -18.27 -15.72 12.98
CA ALA A 157 -17.24 -14.76 13.38
C ALA A 157 -17.71 -13.34 13.05
N ASN A 158 -17.47 -12.44 14.00
CA ASN A 158 -17.57 -11.00 13.79
C ASN A 158 -16.26 -10.38 14.22
N THR A 159 -15.57 -9.71 13.30
CA THR A 159 -14.24 -9.15 13.54
C THR A 159 -14.09 -7.77 12.91
N THR A 160 -13.23 -6.96 13.50
CA THR A 160 -12.78 -5.70 12.89
C THR A 160 -11.29 -5.78 12.63
N THR A 161 -10.88 -5.45 11.40
CA THR A 161 -9.47 -5.46 10.95
C THR A 161 -9.10 -4.11 10.34
N LEU A 162 -7.79 -3.82 10.27
CA LEU A 162 -7.26 -2.59 9.70
C LEU A 162 -6.31 -2.89 8.54
N THR A 163 -6.35 -2.02 7.53
CA THR A 163 -5.38 -1.96 6.45
C THR A 163 -4.68 -0.60 6.51
N ARG A 164 -3.38 -0.61 6.80
CA ARG A 164 -2.60 0.63 6.95
C ARG A 164 -2.10 1.13 5.61
N PRO A 165 -1.95 2.47 5.45
CA PRO A 165 -1.26 3.04 4.31
C PRO A 165 0.19 2.56 4.26
N ASP A 166 0.76 2.53 3.07
CA ASP A 166 2.20 2.31 2.91
C ASP A 166 2.99 3.46 3.54
N TYR A 167 4.16 3.15 4.09
CA TYR A 167 5.04 4.16 4.73
C TYR A 167 5.31 5.35 3.81
N ILE A 168 5.63 5.08 2.56
CA ILE A 168 5.97 6.11 1.59
C ILE A 168 4.81 7.08 1.32
N SER A 169 3.56 6.60 1.43
CA SER A 169 2.36 7.42 1.23
C SER A 169 2.12 8.42 2.38
N LEU A 170 2.68 8.12 3.57
CA LEU A 170 2.58 8.97 4.76
C LEU A 170 3.71 10.01 4.88
N VAL A 171 4.78 9.83 4.13
CA VAL A 171 5.90 10.78 4.12
C VAL A 171 5.40 12.12 3.58
N PRO A 172 5.60 13.24 4.30
CA PRO A 172 5.22 14.55 3.78
C PRO A 172 6.08 14.89 2.56
N LEU A 173 5.47 14.90 1.40
CA LEU A 173 6.10 15.27 0.15
C LEU A 173 5.23 16.28 -0.57
N LEU A 174 5.85 17.39 -0.99
CA LEU A 174 5.29 18.32 -1.93
C LEU A 174 6.42 18.77 -2.85
N ARG A 175 6.29 18.44 -4.12
CA ARG A 175 7.22 18.86 -5.18
C ARG A 175 6.43 19.45 -6.31
N SER A 176 6.74 20.67 -6.71
CA SER A 176 6.03 21.36 -7.78
C SER A 176 6.97 21.82 -8.87
N ASN A 177 6.44 21.87 -10.09
CA ASN A 177 7.09 22.42 -11.27
C ASN A 177 6.16 23.48 -11.89
N GLY A 178 6.56 24.73 -11.81
CA GLY A 178 5.77 25.86 -12.30
C GLY A 178 5.81 26.07 -13.82
N ARG A 179 6.51 25.22 -14.58
CA ARG A 179 6.52 25.30 -16.05
C ARG A 179 5.18 24.87 -16.62
N SER A 180 4.80 25.43 -17.74
CA SER A 180 3.54 25.09 -18.41
C SER A 180 3.64 23.74 -19.16
N PRO A 181 2.76 22.76 -18.89
CA PRO A 181 1.73 22.80 -17.84
C PRO A 181 2.33 22.64 -16.44
N ALA A 182 1.91 23.48 -15.49
CA ALA A 182 2.37 23.40 -14.12
C ALA A 182 1.88 22.09 -13.47
N THR A 183 2.80 21.36 -12.85
CA THR A 183 2.52 20.05 -12.24
C THR A 183 2.99 20.00 -10.80
N MET A 184 2.38 19.13 -10.01
CA MET A 184 2.85 18.85 -8.67
C MET A 184 2.72 17.37 -8.33
N GLU A 185 3.64 16.91 -7.53
CA GLU A 185 3.59 15.64 -6.83
C GLU A 185 3.37 15.92 -5.33
N TRP A 186 2.38 15.27 -4.79
CA TRP A 186 1.99 15.44 -3.39
C TRP A 186 1.59 14.11 -2.79
N ARG A 187 2.02 13.87 -1.57
CA ARG A 187 1.62 12.71 -0.77
C ARG A 187 0.71 13.13 0.36
N ASN A 188 -0.33 12.36 0.55
CA ASN A 188 -1.33 12.66 1.56
C ASN A 188 -0.92 12.11 2.93
N LYS A 189 -0.10 12.88 3.65
CA LYS A 189 0.30 12.57 5.03
C LYS A 189 -0.88 12.38 6.02
N ARG A 190 -2.12 12.68 5.60
CA ARG A 190 -3.33 12.58 6.43
C ARG A 190 -4.09 11.25 6.22
N LEU A 191 -3.61 10.36 5.36
CA LEU A 191 -4.25 9.07 5.12
C LEU A 191 -4.51 8.33 6.44
N THR A 192 -5.72 7.83 6.60
CA THR A 192 -6.10 6.98 7.73
C THR A 192 -6.08 5.52 7.31
N PRO A 193 -5.79 4.58 8.22
CA PRO A 193 -6.01 3.18 7.94
C PRO A 193 -7.46 2.90 7.56
N GLY A 194 -7.64 2.13 6.49
CA GLY A 194 -8.92 1.55 6.17
C GLY A 194 -9.30 0.49 7.21
N SER A 195 -10.58 0.39 7.53
CA SER A 195 -11.10 -0.61 8.44
C SER A 195 -12.11 -1.53 7.78
N SER A 196 -12.09 -2.81 8.14
CA SER A 196 -13.07 -3.79 7.65
C SER A 196 -13.80 -4.40 8.82
N LYS A 197 -15.13 -4.32 8.80
CA LYS A 197 -16.01 -5.08 9.68
C LYS A 197 -16.44 -6.33 8.93
N ASN A 198 -16.12 -7.49 9.47
CA ASN A 198 -16.34 -8.77 8.82
C ASN A 198 -17.36 -9.59 9.61
N ASN A 199 -18.30 -10.19 8.92
CA ASN A 199 -19.25 -11.17 9.44
C ASN A 199 -19.11 -12.44 8.59
N ASP A 200 -18.75 -13.54 9.22
CA ASP A 200 -18.56 -14.82 8.56
C ASP A 200 -19.43 -15.87 9.24
N LEU A 201 -20.22 -16.58 8.48
CA LEU A 201 -21.03 -17.71 8.93
C LEU A 201 -20.66 -18.95 8.12
N SER A 202 -20.28 -20.02 8.76
CA SER A 202 -19.98 -21.27 8.07
C SER A 202 -20.66 -22.48 8.70
N VAL A 203 -21.03 -23.41 7.86
CA VAL A 203 -21.58 -24.72 8.25
C VAL A 203 -20.74 -25.80 7.60
N SER A 204 -20.15 -26.67 8.43
CA SER A 204 -19.31 -27.76 7.96
C SER A 204 -19.91 -29.11 8.36
N ILE A 205 -19.97 -30.00 7.39
CA ILE A 205 -20.37 -31.41 7.57
C ILE A 205 -19.11 -32.25 7.39
N ASN A 206 -18.73 -32.95 8.45
CA ASN A 206 -17.60 -33.86 8.44
C ASN A 206 -18.07 -35.32 8.61
N ASN A 207 -17.81 -36.13 7.61
CA ASN A 207 -18.16 -37.52 7.60
C ASN A 207 -16.96 -38.38 7.17
N ASN A 208 -16.60 -39.36 8.01
CA ASN A 208 -15.45 -40.23 7.77
C ASN A 208 -15.48 -40.96 6.42
N LYS A 209 -16.66 -41.15 5.83
CA LYS A 209 -16.82 -41.84 4.54
C LYS A 209 -16.84 -40.89 3.35
N PHE A 210 -17.46 -39.71 3.48
CA PHE A 210 -17.65 -38.79 2.37
C PHE A 210 -16.72 -37.58 2.41
N GLY A 211 -16.03 -37.36 3.55
CA GLY A 211 -15.12 -36.25 3.71
C GLY A 211 -15.71 -35.03 4.41
N LEU A 212 -15.19 -33.87 4.11
CA LEU A 212 -15.57 -32.57 4.64
C LEU A 212 -16.28 -31.76 3.54
N PHE A 213 -17.43 -31.23 3.86
CA PHE A 213 -18.13 -30.23 3.04
C PHE A 213 -18.44 -29.02 3.89
N THR A 214 -18.01 -27.84 3.44
CA THR A 214 -18.26 -26.57 4.11
C THR A 214 -18.96 -25.60 3.18
N VAL A 215 -19.97 -24.93 3.69
CA VAL A 215 -20.61 -23.77 3.06
C VAL A 215 -20.40 -22.59 3.98
N GLY A 216 -19.85 -21.51 3.44
CA GLY A 216 -19.64 -20.24 4.11
C GLY A 216 -20.40 -19.11 3.44
N TYR A 217 -20.85 -18.17 4.24
CA TYR A 217 -21.32 -16.87 3.79
C TYR A 217 -20.49 -15.80 4.49
N PHE A 218 -19.98 -14.84 3.75
CA PHE A 218 -19.28 -13.68 4.30
C PHE A 218 -19.95 -12.39 3.86
N ASP A 219 -19.86 -11.40 4.76
CA ASP A 219 -20.31 -10.04 4.55
C ASP A 219 -19.28 -9.09 5.18
N LYS A 220 -18.78 -8.14 4.39
CA LYS A 220 -17.74 -7.20 4.80
C LYS A 220 -18.13 -5.80 4.42
N THR A 221 -17.99 -4.89 5.40
CA THR A 221 -18.08 -3.45 5.17
C THR A 221 -16.70 -2.85 5.36
N ILE A 222 -16.15 -2.25 4.29
CA ILE A 222 -14.82 -1.65 4.29
C ILE A 222 -14.97 -0.14 4.24
N SER A 223 -14.53 0.54 5.30
CA SER A 223 -14.54 2.00 5.42
C SER A 223 -13.13 2.56 5.23
N ASP A 224 -13.04 3.80 4.76
CA ASP A 224 -11.77 4.52 4.57
C ASP A 224 -10.78 3.79 3.64
N LEU A 225 -11.27 3.05 2.62
CA LEU A 225 -10.38 2.40 1.65
C LEU A 225 -9.44 3.43 1.03
N ILE A 226 -8.14 3.13 1.07
CA ILE A 226 -7.13 3.96 0.40
C ILE A 226 -7.14 3.61 -1.08
N TYR A 227 -7.29 4.63 -1.91
CA TYR A 227 -7.26 4.46 -3.36
C TYR A 227 -6.41 5.53 -4.02
N SER A 228 -5.77 5.17 -5.13
CA SER A 228 -5.03 6.12 -5.95
C SER A 228 -6.01 6.86 -6.86
N SER A 229 -6.03 8.16 -6.74
CA SER A 229 -6.73 9.03 -7.67
C SER A 229 -5.79 9.37 -8.83
N GLY A 230 -6.31 9.46 -10.02
CA GLY A 230 -5.56 9.88 -11.20
C GLY A 230 -5.07 11.32 -11.11
N SER A 231 -4.69 11.89 -12.25
CA SER A 231 -4.28 13.31 -12.33
C SER A 231 -5.49 14.21 -12.46
N ARG A 232 -5.46 15.35 -11.81
CA ARG A 232 -6.47 16.42 -11.96
C ARG A 232 -5.85 17.81 -11.85
N ILE A 233 -6.53 18.81 -12.38
CA ILE A 233 -6.21 20.23 -12.14
C ILE A 233 -6.83 20.62 -10.80
N LEU A 234 -6.06 21.30 -9.95
CA LEU A 234 -6.52 21.79 -8.65
C LEU A 234 -7.33 23.09 -8.79
N PHE A 235 -8.45 23.11 -8.13
CA PHE A 235 -9.28 24.32 -7.94
C PHE A 235 -9.09 24.85 -6.51
N GLU A 236 -9.70 26.00 -6.22
CA GLU A 236 -9.58 26.65 -4.92
C GLU A 236 -10.06 25.75 -3.76
N ASP A 237 -11.19 25.08 -3.95
CA ASP A 237 -11.74 24.13 -2.96
C ASP A 237 -10.80 22.94 -2.73
N ASP A 238 -10.12 22.48 -3.79
CA ASP A 238 -9.18 21.36 -3.67
C ASP A 238 -7.97 21.74 -2.84
N THR A 239 -7.40 22.93 -3.07
CA THR A 239 -6.25 23.37 -2.27
C THR A 239 -6.61 23.46 -0.79
N THR A 240 -7.81 23.93 -0.47
CA THR A 240 -8.34 23.95 0.90
C THR A 240 -8.51 22.55 1.47
N ASN A 241 -9.16 21.67 0.74
CA ASN A 241 -9.45 20.29 1.17
C ASN A 241 -8.17 19.46 1.37
N PHE A 242 -7.17 19.64 0.52
CA PHE A 242 -5.88 18.97 0.65
C PHE A 242 -4.94 19.66 1.63
N GLY A 243 -5.30 20.86 2.11
CA GLY A 243 -4.47 21.68 2.99
C GLY A 243 -3.22 22.20 2.28
N LEU A 244 -3.36 22.52 1.02
CA LEU A 244 -2.34 23.11 0.17
C LEU A 244 -2.46 24.63 0.19
N PRO A 245 -1.35 25.37 0.01
CA PRO A 245 -1.40 26.81 -0.23
C PRO A 245 -2.20 27.17 -1.50
N GLY A 246 -2.92 28.29 -1.48
CA GLY A 246 -3.77 28.72 -2.59
C GLY A 246 -3.02 29.04 -3.92
N ASN A 247 -1.70 29.24 -3.85
CA ASN A 247 -0.87 29.45 -5.04
C ASN A 247 -0.74 28.18 -5.94
N TYR A 248 -1.24 27.02 -5.48
CA TYR A 248 -1.29 25.78 -6.27
C TYR A 248 -2.58 25.62 -7.09
N VAL A 249 -3.49 26.56 -7.07
CA VAL A 249 -4.62 26.60 -8.00
C VAL A 249 -4.10 26.57 -9.44
N ASN A 250 -4.74 25.76 -10.29
CA ASN A 250 -4.37 25.46 -11.68
C ASN A 250 -3.14 24.54 -11.86
N TYR A 251 -2.51 24.06 -10.80
CA TYR A 251 -1.51 23.01 -10.91
C TYR A 251 -2.18 21.67 -11.19
N LYS A 252 -1.53 20.84 -12.02
CA LYS A 252 -1.95 19.46 -12.24
C LYS A 252 -1.30 18.58 -11.19
N ILE A 253 -2.10 18.08 -10.24
CA ILE A 253 -1.66 17.06 -9.28
C ILE A 253 -1.61 15.68 -9.95
N MET A 254 -0.60 14.89 -9.62
CA MET A 254 -0.34 13.61 -10.25
C MET A 254 -0.38 12.47 -9.22
N ASN A 255 -1.14 11.42 -9.52
CA ASN A 255 -1.10 10.14 -8.80
C ASN A 255 -1.06 10.24 -7.27
N TYR A 256 -2.07 10.83 -6.70
CA TYR A 256 -2.19 11.01 -5.24
C TYR A 256 -3.17 10.01 -4.64
N GLU A 257 -3.02 9.73 -3.35
CA GLU A 257 -3.85 8.78 -2.62
C GLU A 257 -4.83 9.49 -1.69
N LEU A 258 -6.04 8.97 -1.60
CA LEU A 258 -7.10 9.45 -0.72
C LEU A 258 -7.75 8.27 0.00
N ASN A 259 -8.38 8.57 1.16
CA ASN A 259 -9.35 7.66 1.73
C ASN A 259 -10.69 7.83 1.00
N ASN A 260 -11.34 6.74 0.65
CA ASN A 260 -12.68 6.76 0.09
C ASN A 260 -13.68 7.13 1.19
N PRO A 261 -14.49 8.19 1.02
CA PRO A 261 -15.47 8.60 2.01
C PRO A 261 -16.71 7.67 2.05
N TYR A 262 -16.85 6.77 1.08
CA TYR A 262 -17.95 5.82 0.99
C TYR A 262 -17.51 4.43 1.44
N ASP A 263 -18.40 3.73 2.12
CA ASP A 263 -18.20 2.34 2.50
C ASP A 263 -18.27 1.44 1.27
N ILE A 264 -17.44 0.40 1.27
CA ILE A 264 -17.44 -0.65 0.28
C ILE A 264 -18.10 -1.87 0.89
N LEU A 265 -19.06 -2.41 0.15
CA LEU A 265 -19.76 -3.62 0.53
C LEU A 265 -19.22 -4.81 -0.28
N LEU A 266 -18.88 -5.88 0.40
CA LEU A 266 -18.41 -7.11 -0.21
C LEU A 266 -19.08 -8.29 0.48
N SER A 267 -19.82 -9.10 -0.26
CA SER A 267 -20.46 -10.30 0.27
C SER A 267 -20.31 -11.48 -0.66
N GLY A 268 -20.47 -12.69 -0.12
CA GLY A 268 -20.37 -13.85 -1.00
C GLY A 268 -20.58 -15.18 -0.28
N TRP A 269 -20.54 -16.22 -1.10
CA TRP A 269 -20.66 -17.61 -0.69
C TRP A 269 -19.40 -18.38 -1.06
N GLU A 270 -18.96 -19.22 -0.15
CA GLU A 270 -17.83 -20.13 -0.33
C GLU A 270 -18.27 -21.56 -0.14
N PHE A 271 -17.83 -22.42 -1.03
CA PHE A 271 -18.10 -23.85 -0.99
C PHE A 271 -16.76 -24.58 -1.01
N ASP A 272 -16.50 -25.39 0.00
CA ASP A 272 -15.30 -26.22 0.08
C ASP A 272 -15.71 -27.67 0.22
N PHE A 273 -15.09 -28.53 -0.60
CA PHE A 273 -15.30 -29.97 -0.54
C PHE A 273 -13.96 -30.70 -0.57
N GLN A 274 -13.72 -31.53 0.44
CA GLN A 274 -12.51 -32.31 0.58
C GLN A 274 -12.88 -33.76 0.86
N THR A 275 -12.36 -34.69 0.08
CA THR A 275 -12.60 -36.12 0.29
C THR A 275 -11.40 -36.98 -0.02
N ARG A 276 -11.32 -38.11 0.67
CA ARG A 276 -10.44 -39.23 0.30
C ARG A 276 -11.33 -40.35 -0.21
N LEU A 277 -11.05 -40.83 -1.40
CA LEU A 277 -11.87 -41.88 -2.04
C LEU A 277 -11.55 -43.27 -1.49
N LEU A 278 -11.45 -43.42 -0.14
CA LEU A 278 -11.08 -44.67 0.53
C LEU A 278 -12.06 -45.83 0.27
N TRP A 279 -13.28 -45.51 -0.11
CA TRP A 279 -14.36 -46.44 -0.42
C TRP A 279 -14.36 -46.91 -1.88
N MET A 280 -13.51 -46.30 -2.74
CA MET A 280 -13.35 -46.70 -4.14
C MET A 280 -12.40 -47.90 -4.27
N PRO A 281 -12.62 -48.75 -5.26
CA PRO A 281 -11.75 -49.88 -5.51
C PRO A 281 -10.47 -49.53 -6.27
N GLY A 282 -9.44 -50.38 -6.13
CA GLY A 282 -8.21 -50.28 -6.92
C GLY A 282 -7.39 -49.02 -6.64
N LEU A 283 -6.85 -48.44 -7.72
CA LEU A 283 -5.99 -47.25 -7.67
C LEU A 283 -6.73 -45.99 -7.20
N LEU A 284 -8.02 -45.93 -7.35
CA LEU A 284 -8.84 -44.76 -6.95
C LEU A 284 -8.89 -44.58 -5.44
N LYS A 285 -8.64 -45.63 -4.67
CA LYS A 285 -8.61 -45.61 -3.16
C LYS A 285 -7.56 -44.63 -2.63
N GLY A 286 -6.50 -44.36 -3.41
CA GLY A 286 -5.42 -43.45 -3.01
C GLY A 286 -5.66 -41.99 -3.35
N LEU A 287 -6.73 -41.66 -4.07
CA LEU A 287 -6.99 -40.30 -4.52
C LEU A 287 -7.54 -39.43 -3.39
N VAL A 288 -7.00 -38.21 -3.33
CA VAL A 288 -7.53 -37.10 -2.51
C VAL A 288 -8.11 -36.08 -3.48
N PHE A 289 -9.34 -35.70 -3.29
CA PHE A 289 -10.03 -34.69 -4.09
C PHE A 289 -10.34 -33.47 -3.22
N ASN A 290 -9.97 -32.31 -3.70
CA ASN A 290 -10.30 -31.00 -3.12
C ASN A 290 -10.91 -30.12 -4.18
N ALA A 291 -12.00 -29.45 -3.86
CA ALA A 291 -12.64 -28.46 -4.71
C ALA A 291 -13.07 -27.26 -3.85
N ASN A 292 -12.79 -26.08 -4.34
CA ASN A 292 -13.24 -24.82 -3.74
C ASN A 292 -13.95 -23.98 -4.80
N TYR A 293 -15.06 -23.36 -4.44
CA TYR A 293 -15.80 -22.47 -5.31
C TYR A 293 -16.33 -21.28 -4.53
N THR A 294 -16.06 -20.08 -5.02
CA THR A 294 -16.49 -18.82 -4.39
C THR A 294 -17.31 -18.00 -5.39
N ILE A 295 -18.42 -17.44 -4.91
CA ILE A 295 -19.23 -16.45 -5.61
C ILE A 295 -19.24 -15.21 -4.73
N SER A 296 -18.82 -14.07 -5.27
CA SER A 296 -18.82 -12.81 -4.53
C SER A 296 -19.46 -11.70 -5.36
N ASP A 297 -20.07 -10.77 -4.66
CA ASP A 297 -20.58 -9.52 -5.16
C ASP A 297 -19.98 -8.36 -4.38
N SER A 298 -19.68 -7.25 -5.07
CA SER A 298 -19.07 -6.08 -4.45
C SER A 298 -19.67 -4.81 -5.01
N GLU A 299 -19.93 -3.86 -4.11
CA GLU A 299 -20.41 -2.53 -4.43
C GLU A 299 -19.41 -1.51 -3.91
N VAL A 300 -18.98 -0.61 -4.80
CA VAL A 300 -18.02 0.46 -4.46
C VAL A 300 -18.44 1.74 -5.15
N GLU A 301 -18.49 2.81 -4.37
CA GLU A 301 -18.66 4.17 -4.85
C GLU A 301 -17.35 4.95 -4.69
N TYR A 302 -16.99 5.75 -5.69
CA TYR A 302 -15.85 6.67 -5.61
C TYR A 302 -16.31 8.10 -5.86
N PRO A 303 -15.71 9.08 -5.18
CA PRO A 303 -15.96 10.49 -5.49
C PRO A 303 -15.65 10.80 -6.94
N LEU A 304 -16.61 11.34 -7.67
CA LEU A 304 -16.44 11.82 -9.03
C LEU A 304 -16.38 13.34 -9.03
N THR A 305 -15.33 13.90 -9.61
CA THR A 305 -15.25 15.34 -9.86
C THR A 305 -15.75 15.63 -11.26
N VAL A 306 -16.82 16.38 -11.35
CA VAL A 306 -17.37 16.88 -12.62
C VAL A 306 -16.97 18.35 -12.73
N ILE A 307 -16.32 18.72 -13.85
CA ILE A 307 -16.02 20.13 -14.17
C ILE A 307 -17.19 20.63 -15.00
N GLU A 308 -18.01 21.48 -14.42
CA GLU A 308 -19.03 22.23 -15.15
C GLU A 308 -18.41 23.54 -15.64
N SER A 309 -18.28 23.69 -16.95
CA SER A 309 -17.91 24.97 -17.54
C SER A 309 -19.18 25.70 -17.98
N GLU A 310 -19.58 26.75 -17.30
CA GLU A 310 -20.53 27.72 -17.83
C GLU A 310 -19.81 28.58 -18.88
N PHE A 311 -20.19 28.41 -20.12
CA PHE A 311 -19.85 29.37 -21.15
C PHE A 311 -20.95 30.45 -21.20
N ASP A 312 -20.70 31.61 -20.63
CA ASP A 312 -21.50 32.80 -20.91
C ASP A 312 -21.18 33.28 -22.35
N TRP A 313 -22.20 33.30 -23.22
CA TRP A 313 -22.12 33.77 -24.61
C TRP A 313 -22.40 35.27 -24.66
#